data_cbe697671d2c7882e0ebc72a263f585a
#
_entry.id   cbe697671d2c7882e0ebc72a263f585a
#
_cell.length_a   1.000
_cell.length_b   1.000
_cell.length_c   1.000
_cell.angle_alpha   90.00
_cell.angle_beta   90.00
_cell.angle_gamma   90.00
#
_symmetry.space_group_name_H-M   'P 1'
#
loop_
_entity.id
_entity.type
_entity.pdbx_description
1 polymer ?
#
loop_
_entity_poly.entity_id
_entity_poly.type
_entity_poly.pdbx_seq_one_letter_code
_entity_poly.pdbx_strand_id
1 'polypeptide(L)'
;KDMIKFLNELAQSNKALRFTIIEAKSNQIIGSCGYNFLDFENSKTEIGYDISKAFWGKGYAPEAISALLDYAFTNLKLNRIEAKVEPENLNSISVLKKLKLTLEGTLRKSEKSNGKFIDLSIYSKLITD
;
A
#
# COMPACT_ATOMS: atom_id res chain seq x y z
N LYS A 1 10.44 11.14 13.06
CA LYS A 1 10.97 9.97 13.71
C LYS A 1 10.17 8.71 13.38
N ASP A 2 10.87 7.64 13.03
CA ASP A 2 10.21 6.43 12.55
C ASP A 2 9.62 5.60 13.67
N MET A 3 8.31 5.31 13.55
CA MET A 3 7.61 4.45 14.50
C MET A 3 7.70 2.98 14.10
N ILE A 4 8.02 2.71 12.84
CA ILE A 4 8.09 1.35 12.30
C ILE A 4 9.38 1.15 11.54
N LYS A 5 9.75 -0.12 11.40
CA LYS A 5 10.89 -0.57 10.60
C LYS A 5 10.40 -1.56 9.56
N PHE A 6 11.15 -1.66 8.46
CA PHE A 6 10.82 -2.58 7.38
C PHE A 6 11.90 -3.63 7.25
N LEU A 7 11.46 -4.88 7.08
CA LEU A 7 12.36 -6.00 6.82
C LEU A 7 11.98 -6.63 5.50
N ASN A 8 12.96 -6.76 4.60
CA ASN A 8 12.73 -7.39 3.31
C ASN A 8 12.34 -8.85 3.50
N GLU A 9 11.32 -9.30 2.78
CA GLU A 9 10.96 -10.71 2.78
C GLU A 9 11.88 -11.48 1.83
N LEU A 10 12.12 -12.73 2.16
CA LEU A 10 13.14 -13.51 1.46
C LEU A 10 12.79 -13.85 0.01
N ALA A 11 11.54 -14.07 -0.29
CA ALA A 11 11.11 -14.53 -1.62
C ALA A 11 10.64 -13.37 -2.49
N GLN A 12 11.54 -12.42 -2.78
CA GLN A 12 11.20 -11.28 -3.62
C GLN A 12 11.66 -11.49 -5.05
N SER A 13 10.99 -10.83 -5.98
CA SER A 13 11.30 -10.89 -7.40
C SER A 13 11.39 -9.49 -7.97
N ASN A 14 11.83 -9.39 -9.24
CA ASN A 14 11.86 -8.09 -9.93
C ASN A 14 10.47 -7.53 -10.21
N LYS A 15 9.43 -8.34 -10.05
CA LYS A 15 8.05 -7.95 -10.38
C LYS A 15 7.21 -7.63 -9.16
N ALA A 16 7.71 -7.90 -7.98
CA ALA A 16 6.99 -7.64 -6.73
C ALA A 16 7.99 -7.53 -5.59
N LEU A 17 7.69 -6.65 -4.64
CA LEU A 17 8.52 -6.49 -3.43
C LEU A 17 7.60 -6.50 -2.22
N ARG A 18 7.96 -7.28 -1.21
CA ARG A 18 7.20 -7.34 0.04
C ARG A 18 8.11 -7.03 1.21
N PHE A 19 7.52 -6.43 2.24
CA PHE A 19 8.24 -6.05 3.46
C PHE A 19 7.41 -6.44 4.67
N THR A 20 8.10 -6.91 5.71
CA THR A 20 7.48 -7.10 7.02
C THR A 20 7.57 -5.78 7.78
N ILE A 21 6.48 -5.38 8.40
CA ILE A 21 6.42 -4.15 9.19
C ILE A 21 6.64 -4.50 10.65
N ILE A 22 7.60 -3.83 11.28
CA ILE A 22 7.97 -4.06 12.67
C ILE A 22 7.76 -2.77 13.46
N GLU A 23 7.08 -2.87 14.61
CA GLU A 23 6.96 -1.73 15.52
C GLU A 23 8.32 -1.47 16.16
N ALA A 24 8.84 -0.25 15.98
CA ALA A 24 10.20 0.07 16.40
C ALA A 24 10.41 -0.07 17.91
N LYS A 25 9.45 0.38 18.69
CA LYS A 25 9.61 0.39 20.15
C LYS A 25 9.53 -0.98 20.80
N SER A 26 8.77 -1.92 20.25
CA SER A 26 8.59 -3.26 20.82
C SER A 26 9.31 -4.35 20.04
N ASN A 27 9.72 -4.03 18.83
CA ASN A 27 10.34 -4.99 17.91
C ASN A 27 9.39 -6.12 17.51
N GLN A 28 8.08 -5.89 17.63
CA GLN A 28 7.06 -6.86 17.22
C GLN A 28 6.70 -6.71 15.75
N ILE A 29 6.42 -7.83 15.09
CA ILE A 29 5.90 -7.84 13.74
C ILE A 29 4.43 -7.44 13.83
N ILE A 30 4.04 -6.37 13.09
CA ILE A 30 2.68 -5.85 13.15
C ILE A 30 1.94 -5.96 11.82
N GLY A 31 2.63 -6.33 10.74
CA GLY A 31 1.96 -6.46 9.46
C GLY A 31 2.93 -6.63 8.31
N SER A 32 2.43 -6.42 7.11
CA SER A 32 3.23 -6.47 5.90
C SER A 32 2.75 -5.41 4.91
N CYS A 33 3.62 -5.05 3.98
CA CYS A 33 3.27 -4.12 2.91
C CYS A 33 4.18 -4.35 1.72
N GLY A 34 3.92 -3.67 0.63
CA GLY A 34 4.81 -3.74 -0.51
C GLY A 34 4.16 -3.34 -1.80
N TYR A 35 4.83 -3.73 -2.88
CA TYR A 35 4.40 -3.48 -4.24
C TYR A 35 3.91 -4.80 -4.81
N ASN A 36 2.62 -4.88 -5.14
CA ASN A 36 2.00 -6.11 -5.63
C ASN A 36 2.49 -6.46 -7.02
N PHE A 37 2.85 -5.44 -7.81
CA PHE A 37 3.56 -5.62 -9.07
C PHE A 37 4.44 -4.39 -9.31
N LEU A 38 5.46 -4.57 -10.13
CA LEU A 38 6.33 -3.49 -10.58
C LEU A 38 6.37 -3.53 -12.09
N ASP A 39 5.78 -2.52 -12.72
CA ASP A 39 5.71 -2.41 -14.17
C ASP A 39 6.64 -1.28 -14.60
N PHE A 40 7.91 -1.63 -14.84
CA PHE A 40 8.91 -0.62 -15.20
C PHE A 40 8.72 -0.10 -16.62
N GLU A 41 8.10 -0.89 -17.49
CA GLU A 41 7.83 -0.43 -18.86
C GLU A 41 6.85 0.73 -18.86
N ASN A 42 5.81 0.66 -18.04
CA ASN A 42 4.82 1.71 -17.92
C ASN A 42 5.06 2.63 -16.71
N SER A 43 6.15 2.42 -15.98
CA SER A 43 6.56 3.22 -14.82
C SER A 43 5.47 3.31 -13.75
N LYS A 44 4.90 2.18 -13.40
CA LYS A 44 3.83 2.17 -12.38
C LYS A 44 3.91 0.95 -11.49
N THR A 45 3.25 1.06 -10.35
CA THR A 45 3.13 -0.04 -9.38
C THR A 45 1.79 0.04 -8.67
N GLU A 46 1.46 -1.03 -7.97
CA GLU A 46 0.31 -1.06 -7.08
C GLU A 46 0.80 -1.40 -5.68
N ILE A 47 0.45 -0.58 -4.70
CA ILE A 47 0.82 -0.84 -3.31
C ILE A 47 -0.26 -1.64 -2.61
N GLY A 48 0.17 -2.39 -1.60
CA GLY A 48 -0.74 -3.12 -0.71
C GLY A 48 -0.17 -3.14 0.69
N TYR A 49 -1.05 -3.23 1.67
CA TYR A 49 -0.61 -3.31 3.06
C TYR A 49 -1.65 -4.00 3.91
N ASP A 50 -1.19 -4.57 5.02
CA ASP A 50 -2.05 -5.23 5.98
C ASP A 50 -1.40 -5.06 7.35
N ILE A 51 -2.14 -4.45 8.28
CA ILE A 51 -1.66 -4.23 9.64
C ILE A 51 -2.64 -4.90 10.60
N SER A 52 -2.09 -5.64 11.56
CA SER A 52 -2.89 -6.32 12.57
C SER A 52 -3.80 -5.33 13.30
N LYS A 53 -5.04 -5.73 13.53
CA LYS A 53 -6.07 -4.85 14.09
C LYS A 53 -5.66 -4.20 15.41
N ALA A 54 -4.90 -4.93 16.23
CA ALA A 54 -4.42 -4.40 17.52
C ALA A 54 -3.55 -3.15 17.38
N PHE A 55 -3.02 -2.90 16.19
CA PHE A 55 -2.12 -1.76 15.94
C PHE A 55 -2.77 -0.67 15.07
N TRP A 56 -4.09 -0.77 14.83
CA TRP A 56 -4.80 0.27 14.10
C TRP A 56 -4.93 1.55 14.93
N GLY A 57 -5.07 2.67 14.23
CA GLY A 57 -5.30 3.96 14.90
C GLY A 57 -4.08 4.57 15.54
N LYS A 58 -2.88 4.03 15.26
CA LYS A 58 -1.63 4.52 15.85
C LYS A 58 -0.74 5.25 14.84
N GLY A 59 -1.23 5.44 13.60
CA GLY A 59 -0.45 6.13 12.57
C GLY A 59 0.50 5.24 11.79
N TYR A 60 0.47 3.94 12.01
CA TYR A 60 1.41 3.02 11.35
C TYR A 60 1.11 2.85 9.87
N ALA A 61 -0.16 2.76 9.47
CA ALA A 61 -0.52 2.62 8.07
C ALA A 61 -0.13 3.86 7.26
N PRO A 62 -0.44 5.09 7.71
CA PRO A 62 0.06 6.27 6.98
C PRO A 62 1.57 6.30 6.84
N GLU A 63 2.31 5.92 7.89
CA GLU A 63 3.77 5.90 7.81
C GLU A 63 4.26 4.86 6.80
N ALA A 64 3.67 3.66 6.81
CA ALA A 64 4.06 2.60 5.89
C ALA A 64 3.80 3.00 4.43
N ILE A 65 2.60 3.52 4.15
CA ILE A 65 2.24 3.91 2.80
C ILE A 65 3.09 5.10 2.34
N SER A 66 3.33 6.07 3.22
CA SER A 66 4.18 7.20 2.90
C SER A 66 5.58 6.74 2.49
N ALA A 67 6.13 5.78 3.21
CA ALA A 67 7.45 5.21 2.88
C ALA A 67 7.43 4.50 1.53
N LEU A 68 6.36 3.75 1.22
CA LEU A 68 6.22 3.08 -0.07
C LEU A 68 6.14 4.09 -1.21
N LEU A 69 5.39 5.19 -1.02
CA LEU A 69 5.28 6.24 -2.02
C LEU A 69 6.63 6.88 -2.29
N ASP A 70 7.35 7.25 -1.23
CA ASP A 70 8.66 7.89 -1.35
C ASP A 70 9.66 6.99 -2.08
N TYR A 71 9.71 5.72 -1.69
CA TYR A 71 10.65 4.78 -2.29
C TYR A 71 10.35 4.56 -3.77
N ALA A 72 9.07 4.41 -4.11
CA ALA A 72 8.68 4.18 -5.50
C ALA A 72 9.02 5.37 -6.40
N PHE A 73 8.76 6.59 -5.93
CA PHE A 73 9.04 7.78 -6.72
C PHE A 73 10.53 8.12 -6.75
N THR A 74 11.20 8.03 -5.61
CA THR A 74 12.60 8.48 -5.48
C THR A 74 13.60 7.44 -5.93
N ASN A 75 13.42 6.18 -5.47
CA ASN A 75 14.39 5.13 -5.73
C ASN A 75 14.07 4.32 -6.97
N LEU A 76 12.80 3.96 -7.17
CA LEU A 76 12.39 3.16 -8.32
C LEU A 76 12.07 4.02 -9.53
N LYS A 77 12.00 5.35 -9.36
CA LYS A 77 11.77 6.30 -10.47
C LYS A 77 10.46 6.06 -11.20
N LEU A 78 9.43 5.60 -10.49
CA LEU A 78 8.14 5.36 -11.08
C LEU A 78 7.36 6.65 -11.24
N ASN A 79 6.41 6.66 -12.15
CA ASN A 79 5.57 7.82 -12.46
C ASN A 79 4.20 7.74 -11.79
N ARG A 80 3.69 6.53 -11.55
CA ARG A 80 2.34 6.32 -11.06
C ARG A 80 2.29 5.21 -10.01
N ILE A 81 1.53 5.46 -8.95
CA ILE A 81 1.29 4.45 -7.91
C ILE A 81 -0.22 4.29 -7.75
N GLU A 82 -0.68 3.04 -7.78
CA GLU A 82 -2.08 2.69 -7.60
C GLU A 82 -2.29 1.99 -6.27
N ALA A 83 -3.50 2.13 -5.73
CA ALA A 83 -3.94 1.38 -4.56
C ALA A 83 -5.40 1.00 -4.77
N LYS A 84 -5.73 -0.27 -4.57
CA LYS A 84 -7.10 -0.75 -4.69
C LYS A 84 -7.66 -1.02 -3.30
N VAL A 85 -8.91 -0.67 -3.09
CA VAL A 85 -9.56 -0.81 -1.80
C VAL A 85 -11.05 -1.03 -2.00
N GLU A 86 -11.66 -1.86 -1.14
CA GLU A 86 -13.10 -2.02 -1.17
C GLU A 86 -13.76 -0.71 -0.74
N PRO A 87 -14.85 -0.28 -1.43
CA PRO A 87 -15.49 0.99 -1.11
C PRO A 87 -15.98 1.11 0.34
N GLU A 88 -16.24 -0.01 0.99
CA GLU A 88 -16.70 -0.02 2.38
C GLU A 88 -15.57 0.12 3.38
N ASN A 89 -14.33 -0.02 2.95
CA ASN A 89 -13.18 0.04 3.85
C ASN A 89 -12.79 1.50 4.13
N LEU A 90 -13.55 2.13 5.02
CA LEU A 90 -13.40 3.54 5.30
C LEU A 90 -12.06 3.88 5.94
N ASN A 91 -11.50 2.96 6.73
CA ASN A 91 -10.19 3.18 7.35
C ASN A 91 -9.09 3.32 6.30
N SER A 92 -9.04 2.39 5.34
CA SER A 92 -8.05 2.46 4.27
C SER A 92 -8.25 3.69 3.39
N ILE A 93 -9.50 4.00 3.05
CA ILE A 93 -9.80 5.18 2.24
C ILE A 93 -9.33 6.44 2.93
N SER A 94 -9.56 6.53 4.24
CA SER A 94 -9.12 7.69 5.02
C SER A 94 -7.60 7.88 4.94
N VAL A 95 -6.84 6.79 5.04
CA VAL A 95 -5.39 6.84 4.94
C VAL A 95 -4.95 7.31 3.55
N LEU A 96 -5.56 6.74 2.50
CA LEU A 96 -5.21 7.12 1.13
C LEU A 96 -5.50 8.58 0.85
N LYS A 97 -6.64 9.09 1.33
CA LYS A 97 -7.00 10.49 1.17
C LYS A 97 -6.05 11.40 1.94
N LYS A 98 -5.68 11.02 3.14
CA LYS A 98 -4.74 11.79 3.96
C LYS A 98 -3.40 11.94 3.24
N LEU A 99 -2.98 10.94 2.51
CA LEU A 99 -1.73 10.97 1.76
C LEU A 99 -1.90 11.51 0.35
N LYS A 100 -3.06 12.09 0.05
CA LYS A 100 -3.33 12.81 -1.20
C LYS A 100 -3.43 11.94 -2.43
N LEU A 101 -3.83 10.69 -2.26
CA LEU A 101 -4.17 9.87 -3.41
C LEU A 101 -5.54 10.27 -3.93
N THR A 102 -5.72 10.17 -5.25
CA THR A 102 -6.92 10.59 -5.95
C THR A 102 -7.76 9.37 -6.32
N LEU A 103 -9.06 9.42 -6.03
CA LEU A 103 -9.98 8.37 -6.49
C LEU A 103 -10.19 8.50 -7.99
N GLU A 104 -9.92 7.44 -8.72
CA GLU A 104 -10.11 7.42 -10.18
C GLU A 104 -11.39 6.75 -10.60
N GLY A 105 -11.90 5.84 -9.79
CA GLY A 105 -13.13 5.14 -10.12
C GLY A 105 -13.29 3.88 -9.32
N THR A 106 -14.41 3.19 -9.57
CA THR A 106 -14.70 1.94 -8.89
C THR A 106 -15.00 0.86 -9.94
N LEU A 107 -14.29 -0.25 -9.83
CA LEU A 107 -14.50 -1.41 -10.68
C LEU A 107 -15.55 -2.30 -10.02
N ARG A 108 -16.67 -2.53 -10.69
CA ARG A 108 -17.74 -3.35 -10.14
C ARG A 108 -17.40 -4.82 -10.28
N LYS A 109 -17.56 -5.57 -9.18
CA LYS A 109 -17.34 -7.03 -9.13
C LYS A 109 -16.03 -7.44 -9.78
N SER A 110 -14.97 -6.71 -9.38
CA SER A 110 -13.66 -6.83 -9.99
C SER A 110 -12.88 -8.05 -9.51
N GLU A 111 -13.11 -8.48 -8.28
CA GLU A 111 -12.39 -9.61 -7.71
C GLU A 111 -13.32 -10.46 -6.85
N LYS A 112 -12.89 -11.69 -6.62
CA LYS A 112 -13.62 -12.61 -5.76
C LYS A 112 -12.93 -12.67 -4.40
N SER A 113 -13.71 -12.48 -3.34
CA SER A 113 -13.22 -12.56 -1.97
C SER A 113 -14.20 -13.38 -1.15
N ASN A 114 -13.73 -14.47 -0.53
CA ASN A 114 -14.57 -15.38 0.26
C ASN A 114 -15.81 -15.84 -0.49
N GLY A 115 -15.65 -16.16 -1.76
CA GLY A 115 -16.74 -16.66 -2.61
C GLY A 115 -17.68 -15.59 -3.13
N LYS A 116 -17.44 -14.31 -2.82
CA LYS A 116 -18.27 -13.20 -3.28
C LYS A 116 -17.50 -12.30 -4.20
N PHE A 117 -18.18 -11.75 -5.20
CA PHE A 117 -17.58 -10.74 -6.05
C PHE A 117 -17.65 -9.39 -5.35
N ILE A 118 -16.52 -8.69 -5.31
CA ILE A 118 -16.42 -7.40 -4.64
C ILE A 118 -16.05 -6.29 -5.61
N ASP A 119 -16.50 -5.09 -5.28
CA ASP A 119 -16.10 -3.89 -6.00
C ASP A 119 -14.75 -3.41 -5.47
N LEU A 120 -13.97 -2.79 -6.34
CA LEU A 120 -12.69 -2.20 -5.93
C LEU A 120 -12.61 -0.77 -6.43
N SER A 121 -12.39 0.15 -5.50
CA SER A 121 -12.09 1.54 -5.84
C SER A 121 -10.60 1.67 -6.10
N ILE A 122 -10.24 2.40 -7.15
CA ILE A 122 -8.85 2.61 -7.53
C ILE A 122 -8.46 4.04 -7.16
N TYR A 123 -7.44 4.13 -6.32
CA TYR A 123 -6.81 5.40 -5.96
C TYR A 123 -5.43 5.46 -6.58
N SER A 124 -4.96 6.65 -6.88
CA SER A 124 -3.65 6.80 -7.50
C SER A 124 -2.94 8.05 -7.03
N LYS A 125 -1.62 8.03 -7.21
CA LYS A 125 -0.79 9.22 -7.04
C LYS A 125 0.23 9.23 -8.16
N LEU A 126 0.44 10.41 -8.75
CA LEU A 126 1.43 10.61 -9.79
C LEU A 126 2.63 11.33 -9.19
N ILE A 127 3.80 11.13 -9.79
CA ILE A 127 5.03 11.79 -9.31
C ILE A 127 4.90 13.32 -9.36
N THR A 128 4.01 13.83 -10.23
CA THR A 128 3.76 15.26 -10.36
C THR A 128 2.72 15.79 -9.39
N ASP A 129 2.08 14.93 -8.64
CA ASP A 129 1.06 15.35 -7.67
C ASP A 129 1.68 15.98 -6.41
#